data_d0dbc5db6c9e5e9e89fdae39667bfe5c
#
_entry.id   d0dbc5db6c9e5e9e89fdae39667bfe5c
#
_cell.length_a   1.000
_cell.length_b   1.000
_cell.length_c   1.000
_cell.angle_alpha   90.00
_cell.angle_beta   90.00
_cell.angle_gamma   90.00
#
_symmetry.space_group_name_H-M   'P 1'
#
loop_
_entity.id
_entity.type
_entity.pdbx_description
1 polymer ?
#
loop_
_entity_poly.entity_id
_entity_poly.type
_entity_poly.pdbx_seq_one_letter_code
_entity_poly.pdbx_strand_id
1 'polypeptide(L)' 'MTVRKVKSVWNGTLKEGKGTMGFTGYEGPFTFATRFENAKGTNPEELVGAAQSGCYSMFLSALISGEGLNPESIETEAA' A
#
# COMPACT_ATOMS: atom_id res chain seq x y z
N MET A 1 1.83 11.27 18.05
CA MET A 1 1.99 10.59 16.75
C MET A 1 2.49 9.17 16.97
N THR A 2 1.87 8.19 16.33
CA THR A 2 2.27 6.79 16.44
C THR A 2 3.41 6.50 15.48
N VAL A 3 4.46 5.85 15.98
CA VAL A 3 5.57 5.40 15.14
C VAL A 3 5.26 4.00 14.62
N ARG A 4 5.33 3.80 13.32
CA ARG A 4 5.18 2.51 12.68
C ARG A 4 6.47 2.15 11.97
N LYS A 5 6.91 0.90 12.13
CA LYS A 5 8.12 0.43 11.48
C LYS A 5 7.75 -0.49 10.33
N VAL A 6 8.38 -0.26 9.20
CA VAL A 6 8.24 -1.11 8.02
C VAL A 6 9.63 -1.60 7.63
N LYS A 7 9.69 -2.77 7.02
CA LYS A 7 10.96 -3.36 6.62
C LYS A 7 10.79 -4.12 5.30
N SER A 8 11.78 -4.00 4.45
CA SER A 8 11.86 -4.83 3.26
C SER A 8 13.24 -5.45 3.16
N VAL A 9 13.30 -6.63 2.59
CA VAL A 9 14.56 -7.35 2.33
C VAL A 9 14.50 -7.88 0.91
N TRP A 10 15.56 -7.65 0.15
CA TRP A 10 15.73 -8.18 -1.19
C TRP A 10 16.97 -9.07 -1.23
N ASN A 11 16.86 -10.27 -1.78
CA ASN A 11 17.96 -11.19 -1.91
C ASN A 11 18.13 -11.58 -3.37
N GLY A 12 19.32 -11.37 -3.91
CA GLY A 12 19.67 -11.77 -5.26
C GLY A 12 19.67 -10.64 -6.26
N THR A 13 19.80 -10.99 -7.53
CA THR A 13 19.78 -10.02 -8.63
C THR A 13 18.36 -9.51 -8.87
N LEU A 14 18.25 -8.46 -9.67
CA LEU A 14 16.93 -7.88 -9.95
C LEU A 14 15.96 -8.91 -10.55
N LYS A 15 16.42 -9.68 -11.54
CA LYS A 15 15.54 -10.62 -12.25
C LYS A 15 15.35 -11.95 -11.54
N GLU A 16 16.35 -12.42 -10.82
CA GLU A 16 16.35 -13.75 -10.19
C GLU A 16 16.11 -13.72 -8.70
N GLY A 17 16.25 -12.56 -8.09
CA GLY A 17 16.06 -12.40 -6.67
C GLY A 17 14.60 -12.38 -6.26
N LYS A 18 14.42 -12.29 -4.97
CA LYS A 18 13.08 -12.15 -4.38
C LYS A 18 13.19 -11.37 -3.09
N GLY A 19 12.09 -10.75 -2.71
CA GLY A 19 12.06 -9.95 -1.50
C GLY A 19 10.80 -10.15 -0.70
N THR A 20 10.83 -9.63 0.50
CA THR A 20 9.66 -9.56 1.38
C THR A 20 9.53 -8.15 1.93
N MET A 21 8.29 -7.74 2.14
CA MET A 21 7.97 -6.50 2.82
C MET A 21 7.11 -6.82 4.03
N GLY A 22 7.39 -6.17 5.15
CA GLY A 22 6.63 -6.40 6.37
C GLY A 22 6.29 -5.11 7.09
N PHE A 23 5.08 -5.04 7.58
CA PHE A 23 4.60 -3.97 8.44
C PHE A 23 3.44 -4.51 9.28
N THR A 24 2.87 -3.69 10.12
CA THR A 24 1.85 -4.15 11.06
C THR A 24 0.74 -4.94 10.37
N GLY A 25 0.63 -6.22 10.75
CA GLY A 25 -0.42 -7.09 10.23
C GLY A 25 -0.22 -7.61 8.81
N TYR A 26 0.92 -7.35 8.19
CA TYR A 26 1.20 -7.79 6.84
C TYR A 26 2.66 -8.21 6.69
N GLU A 27 2.86 -9.30 5.96
CA GLU A 27 4.16 -9.71 5.45
C GLU A 27 3.91 -10.41 4.12
N GLY A 28 4.60 -9.98 3.07
CA GLY A 28 4.36 -10.55 1.76
C GLY A 28 5.55 -10.41 0.83
N PRO A 29 5.59 -11.28 -0.20
CA PRO A 29 6.68 -11.30 -1.17
C PRO A 29 6.49 -10.26 -2.27
N PHE A 30 7.60 -9.87 -2.88
CA PHE A 30 7.60 -9.14 -4.13
C PHE A 30 8.78 -9.61 -4.98
N THR A 31 8.61 -9.59 -6.30
CA THR A 31 9.60 -10.10 -7.24
C THR A 31 9.66 -9.19 -8.47
N PHE A 32 10.64 -9.45 -9.33
CA PHE A 32 10.69 -8.77 -10.64
C PHE A 32 9.40 -8.99 -11.42
N ALA A 33 8.88 -10.21 -11.41
CA ALA A 33 7.67 -10.55 -12.15
C ALA A 33 6.43 -9.81 -11.62
N THR A 34 6.30 -9.62 -10.30
CA THR A 34 5.16 -8.87 -9.74
C THR A 34 5.23 -7.39 -10.08
N ARG A 35 6.44 -6.85 -10.27
CA ARG A 35 6.62 -5.44 -10.61
C ARG A 35 6.52 -5.17 -12.10
N PHE A 36 7.08 -6.07 -12.93
CA PHE A 36 7.25 -5.81 -14.35
C PHE A 36 6.50 -6.77 -15.29
N GLU A 37 6.00 -7.90 -14.80
CA GLU A 37 5.46 -8.97 -15.64
C GLU A 37 4.05 -9.45 -15.27
N ASN A 38 3.30 -8.71 -14.48
CA ASN A 38 1.93 -9.06 -14.09
C ASN A 38 1.79 -10.44 -13.40
N ALA A 39 2.81 -10.90 -12.70
CA ALA A 39 2.68 -12.12 -11.90
C ALA A 39 1.74 -11.89 -10.72
N LYS A 40 1.22 -12.99 -10.16
CA LYS A 40 0.36 -12.91 -8.97
C LYS A 40 1.13 -12.32 -7.79
N GLY A 41 0.45 -11.49 -7.01
CA GLY A 41 1.02 -10.82 -5.86
C GLY A 41 1.03 -9.32 -6.05
N THR A 42 1.52 -8.63 -5.04
CA THR A 42 1.60 -7.18 -5.09
C THR A 42 3.01 -6.72 -5.47
N ASN A 43 3.17 -5.43 -5.65
CA ASN A 43 4.45 -4.80 -5.92
C ASN A 43 4.51 -3.46 -5.18
N PRO A 44 5.72 -2.86 -5.06
CA PRO A 44 5.86 -1.58 -4.36
C PRO A 44 4.99 -0.45 -4.94
N GLU A 45 4.83 -0.40 -6.24
CA GLU A 45 4.03 0.64 -6.90
C GLU A 45 2.55 0.52 -6.52
N GLU A 46 2.01 -0.70 -6.51
CA GLU A 46 0.63 -0.93 -6.09
C GLU A 46 0.41 -0.54 -4.64
N LEU A 47 1.37 -0.83 -3.78
CA LEU A 47 1.28 -0.47 -2.36
C LEU A 47 1.34 1.04 -2.15
N VAL A 48 2.12 1.77 -2.94
CA VAL A 48 2.11 3.23 -2.91
C VAL A 48 0.74 3.76 -3.32
N GLY A 49 0.15 3.18 -4.37
CA GLY A 49 -1.21 3.54 -4.79
C GLY A 49 -2.25 3.26 -3.71
N ALA A 50 -2.15 2.11 -3.06
CA ALA A 50 -3.06 1.76 -1.97
C ALA A 50 -2.93 2.74 -0.80
N ALA A 51 -1.70 3.08 -0.43
CA ALA A 51 -1.45 4.05 0.64
C ALA A 51 -2.03 5.41 0.31
N GLN A 52 -1.83 5.88 -0.91
CA GLN A 52 -2.35 7.17 -1.35
C GLN A 52 -3.87 7.20 -1.33
N SER A 53 -4.52 6.14 -1.84
CA SER A 53 -5.98 6.09 -1.84
C SER A 53 -6.54 6.03 -0.43
N GLY A 54 -5.89 5.31 0.49
CA GLY A 54 -6.28 5.26 1.89
C GLY A 54 -6.18 6.61 2.56
N CYS A 55 -5.07 7.32 2.37
CA CYS A 55 -4.86 8.64 2.93
C CYS A 55 -5.89 9.65 2.39
N TYR A 56 -6.17 9.59 1.09
CA TYR A 56 -7.15 10.47 0.48
C TYR A 56 -8.55 10.23 1.07
N SER A 57 -8.95 8.97 1.20
CA SER A 57 -10.25 8.61 1.77
C SER A 57 -10.40 9.11 3.20
N MET A 58 -9.37 8.94 4.03
CA MET A 58 -9.40 9.42 5.41
C MET A 58 -9.44 10.94 5.49
N PHE A 59 -8.66 11.62 4.65
CA PHE A 59 -8.65 13.08 4.62
C PHE A 59 -10.01 13.64 4.23
N LEU A 60 -10.64 13.05 3.21
CA LEU A 60 -11.98 13.46 2.77
C LEU A 60 -13.01 13.20 3.87
N SER A 61 -12.92 12.06 4.54
CA SER A 61 -13.80 11.76 5.66
C SER A 61 -13.67 12.81 6.78
N ALA A 62 -12.44 13.23 7.10
CA ALA A 62 -12.20 14.25 8.11
C ALA A 62 -12.83 15.59 7.72
N LEU A 63 -12.70 15.99 6.45
CA LEU A 63 -13.30 17.24 5.98
C LEU A 63 -14.83 17.19 6.05
N ILE A 64 -15.43 16.10 5.61
CA ILE A 64 -16.88 15.92 5.61
C ILE A 64 -17.41 15.91 7.04
N SER A 65 -16.74 15.20 7.94
CA SER A 65 -17.14 15.15 9.36
C SER A 65 -17.01 16.52 10.02
N GLY A 66 -16.02 17.30 9.62
CA GLY A 66 -15.84 18.67 10.11
C GLY A 66 -17.00 19.60 9.73
N GLU A 67 -17.71 19.30 8.65
CA GLU A 67 -18.90 20.04 8.22
C GLU A 67 -20.19 19.50 8.86
N GLY A 68 -20.08 18.58 9.81
CA GLY A 68 -21.23 18.01 10.52
C GLY A 68 -21.91 16.87 9.80
N LEU A 69 -21.31 16.36 8.72
CA LEU A 69 -21.82 15.22 7.98
C LEU A 69 -21.12 13.95 8.37
N ASN A 70 -21.81 12.81 8.30
CA ASN A 70 -21.25 11.53 8.68
C ASN A 70 -21.35 10.57 7.49
N PRO A 71 -20.29 10.43 6.68
CA PRO A 71 -20.35 9.52 5.55
C PRO A 71 -20.38 8.07 6.02
N GLU A 72 -21.16 7.22 5.35
CA GLU A 72 -21.18 5.78 5.64
C GLU A 72 -19.97 5.08 5.02
N SER A 73 -19.56 5.52 3.83
CA SER A 73 -18.40 4.93 3.17
C SER A 73 -17.79 5.93 2.20
N ILE A 74 -16.49 5.77 1.95
CA ILE A 74 -15.75 6.51 0.94
C ILE A 74 -14.88 5.51 0.18
N GLU A 75 -15.02 5.47 -1.13
CA GLU A 75 -14.22 4.60 -1.97
C GLU A 75 -13.30 5.44 -2.85
N THR A 76 -12.04 5.04 -2.92
CA THR A 76 -11.04 5.74 -3.72
C THR A 76 -10.20 4.74 -4.49
N GLU A 77 -10.00 5.00 -5.78
CA GLU A 77 -9.14 4.20 -6.63
C GLU A 77 -7.96 5.05 -7.11
N ALA A 78 -6.79 4.42 -7.17
CA ALA A 78 -5.60 5.03 -7.73
C ALA A 78 -5.00 4.09 -8.78
N ALA A 79 -4.57 4.65 -9.90
CA ALA A 79 -3.97 3.88 -11.00
C ALA A 79 -2.51 4.25 -11.22
#